data_e8e44072988884485a92056002ffcb0f
#
_entry.id   e8e44072988884485a92056002ffcb0f
#
_cell.length_a   1.000
_cell.length_b   1.000
_cell.length_c   1.000
_cell.angle_alpha   90.00
_cell.angle_beta   90.00
_cell.angle_gamma   90.00
#
_symmetry.space_group_name_H-M   'P 1'
#
loop_
_entity.id
_entity.type
_entity.pdbx_description
1 polymer ?
#
loop_
_entity_poly.entity_id
_entity_poly.type
_entity_poly.pdbx_seq_one_letter_code
_entity_poly.pdbx_strand_id
1 'polypeptide(L)'
;PGNGWRYAIRIDSLSDDYLTSNRDGVVIFDRGCEAPAMIKYKGKYIAVASGVHGWAGSDTKCAVADLPLGTYKQQADISEQRTWSSQVTDLIYLEESDTVMALCDQWWIPDRSDIEKSRFLFLPLFLDETTGKVKMEYREKWSPLGE
;
A
#
# COMPACT_ATOMS: atom_id res chain seq x y z
N PRO A 1 -10.77 -9.34 -27.01
CA PRO A 1 -11.49 -9.51 -25.76
C PRO A 1 -10.56 -9.07 -24.64
N GLY A 2 -10.71 -7.80 -24.19
CA GLY A 2 -9.89 -7.23 -23.14
C GLY A 2 -10.25 -7.88 -21.82
N ASN A 3 -9.29 -8.50 -21.15
CA ASN A 3 -9.44 -9.04 -19.82
C ASN A 3 -9.58 -7.89 -18.81
N GLY A 4 -10.82 -7.45 -18.57
CA GLY A 4 -11.12 -6.37 -17.63
C GLY A 4 -10.70 -6.62 -16.17
N TRP A 5 -10.22 -7.84 -15.86
CA TRP A 5 -9.73 -8.26 -14.55
C TRP A 5 -8.20 -8.30 -14.44
N ARG A 6 -7.50 -7.82 -15.43
CA ARG A 6 -6.04 -7.77 -15.36
C ARG A 6 -5.59 -6.81 -14.28
N TYR A 7 -4.81 -7.35 -13.32
CA TYR A 7 -4.23 -6.60 -12.22
C TYR A 7 -5.27 -6.04 -11.24
N ALA A 8 -6.30 -6.80 -10.92
CA ALA A 8 -7.17 -6.54 -9.77
C ALA A 8 -6.51 -7.04 -8.49
N ILE A 9 -6.74 -6.33 -7.40
CA ILE A 9 -6.36 -6.76 -6.06
C ILE A 9 -7.58 -7.28 -5.34
N ARG A 10 -7.48 -8.51 -4.86
CA ARG A 10 -8.52 -9.20 -4.10
C ARG A 10 -7.94 -9.70 -2.79
N ILE A 11 -8.74 -9.72 -1.74
CA ILE A 11 -8.45 -10.37 -0.47
C ILE A 11 -9.40 -11.52 -0.26
N ASP A 12 -8.90 -12.67 0.16
CA ASP A 12 -9.66 -13.85 0.57
C ASP A 12 -9.17 -14.32 1.95
N SER A 13 -10.02 -14.96 2.73
CA SER A 13 -9.55 -15.71 3.88
C SER A 13 -8.81 -16.97 3.45
N LEU A 14 -7.96 -17.47 4.33
CA LEU A 14 -7.27 -18.74 4.15
C LEU A 14 -7.90 -19.80 5.05
N SER A 15 -7.71 -21.08 4.69
CA SER A 15 -7.94 -22.21 5.59
C SER A 15 -7.06 -22.10 6.85
N ASP A 16 -7.43 -22.83 7.91
CA ASP A 16 -6.71 -22.78 9.20
C ASP A 16 -5.23 -23.17 9.09
N ASP A 17 -4.89 -24.00 8.11
CA ASP A 17 -3.51 -24.40 7.80
C ASP A 17 -2.78 -23.43 6.85
N TYR A 18 -3.45 -22.36 6.40
CA TYR A 18 -2.96 -21.35 5.46
C TYR A 18 -2.62 -21.87 4.04
N LEU A 19 -3.03 -23.10 3.68
CA LEU A 19 -2.66 -23.70 2.40
C LEU A 19 -3.68 -23.49 1.29
N THR A 20 -4.91 -23.06 1.64
CA THR A 20 -6.00 -22.94 0.67
C THR A 20 -6.76 -21.63 0.86
N SER A 21 -7.05 -20.94 -0.25
CA SER A 21 -7.98 -19.80 -0.24
C SER A 21 -9.42 -20.31 -0.17
N ASN A 22 -10.22 -19.75 0.72
CA ASN A 22 -11.64 -20.03 0.85
C ASN A 22 -12.48 -19.42 -0.28
N ARG A 23 -11.90 -18.54 -1.08
CA ARG A 23 -12.55 -17.83 -2.21
C ARG A 23 -13.79 -17.04 -1.82
N ASP A 24 -13.84 -16.59 -0.58
CA ASP A 24 -14.94 -15.88 0.07
C ASP A 24 -14.77 -14.36 0.06
N GLY A 25 -13.71 -13.87 -0.54
CA GLY A 25 -13.23 -12.53 -0.38
C GLY A 25 -13.84 -11.50 -1.32
N VAL A 26 -13.30 -10.30 -1.20
CA VAL A 26 -13.77 -9.10 -1.88
C VAL A 26 -12.67 -8.52 -2.78
N VAL A 27 -13.09 -7.85 -3.86
CA VAL A 27 -12.20 -7.06 -4.70
C VAL A 27 -11.99 -5.70 -4.05
N ILE A 28 -10.73 -5.35 -3.77
CA ILE A 28 -10.35 -4.05 -3.19
C ILE A 28 -10.14 -3.02 -4.30
N PHE A 29 -9.35 -3.39 -5.33
CA PHE A 29 -9.13 -2.58 -6.53
C PHE A 29 -9.45 -3.43 -7.75
N ASP A 30 -10.34 -2.93 -8.61
CA ASP A 30 -10.93 -3.71 -9.70
C ASP A 30 -10.01 -3.88 -10.92
N ARG A 31 -9.01 -2.99 -11.08
CA ARG A 31 -8.08 -3.03 -12.22
C ARG A 31 -6.84 -2.16 -12.03
N GLY A 32 -5.81 -2.48 -12.82
CA GLY A 32 -4.63 -1.64 -12.98
C GLY A 32 -3.85 -1.40 -11.69
N CYS A 33 -3.83 -2.40 -10.79
CA CYS A 33 -3.14 -2.32 -9.51
C CYS A 33 -2.20 -3.51 -9.32
N GLU A 34 -1.08 -3.26 -8.67
CA GLU A 34 -0.07 -4.24 -8.29
C GLU A 34 0.55 -3.90 -6.94
N ALA A 35 1.44 -4.75 -6.43
CA ALA A 35 2.15 -4.58 -5.16
C ALA A 35 1.23 -4.21 -4.00
N PRO A 36 0.25 -5.05 -3.64
CA PRO A 36 -0.63 -4.78 -2.52
C PRO A 36 0.09 -4.96 -1.19
N ALA A 37 -0.20 -4.06 -0.24
CA ALA A 37 0.08 -4.24 1.16
C ALA A 37 -1.17 -3.90 1.98
N MET A 38 -1.29 -4.50 3.17
CA MET A 38 -2.43 -4.24 4.04
C MET A 38 -2.02 -4.29 5.50
N ILE A 39 -2.60 -3.39 6.30
CA ILE A 39 -2.41 -3.37 7.74
C ILE A 39 -3.74 -3.13 8.46
N LYS A 40 -3.88 -3.67 9.66
CA LYS A 40 -4.90 -3.27 10.61
C LYS A 40 -4.33 -2.20 11.53
N TYR A 41 -4.91 -1.02 11.51
CA TYR A 41 -4.48 0.11 12.33
C TYR A 41 -5.69 0.90 12.83
N LYS A 42 -5.73 1.20 14.14
CA LYS A 42 -6.83 1.93 14.80
C LYS A 42 -8.22 1.42 14.41
N GLY A 43 -8.38 0.09 14.43
CA GLY A 43 -9.65 -0.56 14.12
C GLY A 43 -10.05 -0.57 12.65
N LYS A 44 -9.23 -0.03 11.74
CA LYS A 44 -9.45 -0.04 10.30
C LYS A 44 -8.48 -0.99 9.59
N TYR A 45 -8.92 -1.56 8.49
CA TYR A 45 -8.09 -2.28 7.53
C TYR A 45 -7.75 -1.32 6.40
N ILE A 46 -6.47 -0.97 6.31
CA ILE A 46 -5.93 -0.06 5.30
C ILE A 46 -5.21 -0.91 4.27
N ALA A 47 -5.72 -0.91 3.04
CA ALA A 47 -5.12 -1.58 1.91
C ALA A 47 -4.52 -0.53 0.96
N VAL A 48 -3.31 -0.76 0.51
CA VAL A 48 -2.63 0.08 -0.47
C VAL A 48 -2.20 -0.75 -1.68
N ALA A 49 -2.05 -0.10 -2.81
CA ALA A 49 -1.51 -0.70 -4.03
C ALA A 49 -0.94 0.38 -4.93
N SER A 50 -0.09 0.02 -5.86
CA SER A 50 0.37 0.92 -6.93
C SER A 50 -0.36 0.66 -8.25
N GLY A 51 -0.32 1.62 -9.15
CA GLY A 51 -0.75 1.43 -10.54
C GLY A 51 0.29 0.64 -11.33
N VAL A 52 -0.18 -0.05 -12.37
CA VAL A 52 0.69 -0.85 -13.25
C VAL A 52 1.36 0.07 -14.28
N HIS A 53 2.53 0.57 -13.95
CA HIS A 53 3.34 1.45 -14.79
C HIS A 53 4.77 0.93 -15.00
N GLY A 54 4.99 -0.36 -14.77
CA GLY A 54 6.32 -0.97 -14.78
C GLY A 54 7.25 -0.24 -13.78
N TRP A 55 8.48 -0.05 -14.16
CA TRP A 55 9.49 0.59 -13.30
C TRP A 55 9.33 2.11 -13.13
N ALA A 56 8.34 2.74 -13.79
CA ALA A 56 8.14 4.18 -13.69
C ALA A 56 7.48 4.63 -12.37
N GLY A 57 6.93 3.68 -11.62
CA GLY A 57 6.19 3.98 -10.40
C GLY A 57 4.84 4.65 -10.68
N SER A 58 4.05 4.80 -9.64
CA SER A 58 2.77 5.51 -9.64
C SER A 58 2.49 6.06 -8.24
N ASP A 59 1.53 6.95 -8.12
CA ASP A 59 1.02 7.32 -6.80
C ASP A 59 0.33 6.12 -6.15
N THR A 60 0.42 6.05 -4.83
CA THR A 60 -0.10 4.95 -4.03
C THR A 60 -1.61 5.09 -3.88
N LYS A 61 -2.35 4.09 -4.35
CA LYS A 61 -3.80 3.96 -4.15
C LYS A 61 -4.08 3.44 -2.75
N CYS A 62 -5.23 3.83 -2.20
CA CYS A 62 -5.64 3.41 -0.88
C CYS A 62 -7.13 3.06 -0.84
N ALA A 63 -7.47 2.06 -0.03
CA ALA A 63 -8.84 1.73 0.31
C ALA A 63 -8.91 1.30 1.78
N VAL A 64 -9.99 1.66 2.46
CA VAL A 64 -10.18 1.42 3.90
C VAL A 64 -11.49 0.70 4.15
N ALA A 65 -11.45 -0.28 5.06
CA ALA A 65 -12.63 -1.02 5.52
C ALA A 65 -12.62 -1.22 7.04
N ASP A 66 -13.79 -1.51 7.62
CA ASP A 66 -13.95 -1.84 9.03
C ASP A 66 -13.66 -3.32 9.33
N LEU A 67 -13.82 -4.19 8.34
CA LEU A 67 -13.60 -5.63 8.43
C LEU A 67 -12.68 -6.10 7.30
N PRO A 68 -11.87 -7.16 7.48
CA PRO A 68 -10.92 -7.61 6.48
C PRO A 68 -11.60 -8.05 5.16
N LEU A 69 -12.76 -8.67 5.24
CA LEU A 69 -13.58 -9.05 4.09
C LEU A 69 -14.79 -8.13 3.90
N GLY A 70 -14.74 -6.92 4.47
CA GLY A 70 -15.79 -5.92 4.36
C GLY A 70 -15.75 -5.11 3.07
N THR A 71 -16.60 -4.10 3.01
CA THR A 71 -16.62 -3.17 1.88
C THR A 71 -15.50 -2.15 2.00
N TYR A 72 -14.54 -2.19 1.09
CA TYR A 72 -13.45 -1.23 1.02
C TYR A 72 -13.91 0.06 0.31
N LYS A 73 -13.71 1.18 0.97
CA LYS A 73 -13.93 2.52 0.42
C LYS A 73 -12.62 3.02 -0.17
N GLN A 74 -12.54 3.09 -1.48
CA GLN A 74 -11.38 3.66 -2.16
C GLN A 74 -11.30 5.17 -1.90
N GLN A 75 -10.08 5.66 -1.80
CA GLN A 75 -9.76 7.08 -1.65
C GLN A 75 -9.05 7.60 -2.90
N ALA A 76 -8.81 8.91 -2.96
CA ALA A 76 -7.83 9.46 -3.88
C ALA A 76 -6.43 8.92 -3.54
N ASP A 77 -5.49 9.06 -4.47
CA ASP A 77 -4.11 8.66 -4.24
C ASP A 77 -3.56 9.36 -2.98
N ILE A 78 -2.88 8.59 -2.13
CA ILE A 78 -2.42 9.02 -0.80
C ILE A 78 -0.97 9.51 -0.79
N SER A 79 -0.30 9.46 -1.92
CA SER A 79 1.06 9.96 -2.14
C SER A 79 1.09 10.90 -3.35
N GLU A 80 2.25 11.46 -3.61
CA GLU A 80 2.52 12.39 -4.70
C GLU A 80 3.77 11.96 -5.47
N GLN A 81 3.99 12.55 -6.67
CA GLN A 81 5.20 12.39 -7.47
C GLN A 81 5.57 10.92 -7.72
N ARG A 82 4.54 10.08 -8.00
CA ARG A 82 4.72 8.64 -8.18
C ARG A 82 5.32 7.98 -6.94
N THR A 83 4.78 8.32 -5.77
CA THR A 83 5.30 7.88 -4.47
C THR A 83 6.79 8.21 -4.34
N TRP A 84 7.17 9.42 -4.79
CA TRP A 84 8.57 9.90 -4.83
C TRP A 84 9.52 8.93 -5.53
N SER A 85 9.08 8.44 -6.70
CA SER A 85 9.79 7.45 -7.52
C SER A 85 10.01 6.11 -6.82
N SER A 86 9.02 5.65 -6.05
CA SER A 86 9.07 4.39 -5.33
C SER A 86 7.75 3.62 -5.44
N GLN A 87 7.72 2.41 -4.92
CA GLN A 87 6.52 1.58 -4.82
C GLN A 87 6.43 1.01 -3.41
N VAL A 88 5.26 1.08 -2.80
CA VAL A 88 5.03 0.46 -1.49
C VAL A 88 5.19 -1.05 -1.61
N THR A 89 5.99 -1.61 -0.70
CA THR A 89 6.24 -3.05 -0.58
C THR A 89 5.52 -3.62 0.62
N ASP A 90 5.50 -2.87 1.74
CA ASP A 90 4.87 -3.31 2.98
C ASP A 90 4.43 -2.13 3.84
N LEU A 91 3.56 -2.42 4.83
CA LEU A 91 3.11 -1.49 5.86
C LEU A 91 3.46 -2.08 7.23
N ILE A 92 4.23 -1.35 8.02
CA ILE A 92 4.73 -1.79 9.32
C ILE A 92 4.19 -0.87 10.42
N TYR A 93 3.56 -1.45 11.44
CA TYR A 93 3.15 -0.70 12.62
C TYR A 93 4.32 -0.55 13.58
N LEU A 94 4.60 0.69 13.95
CA LEU A 94 5.63 1.08 14.91
C LEU A 94 4.95 1.39 16.23
N GLU A 95 5.02 0.47 17.17
CA GLU A 95 4.27 0.50 18.43
C GLU A 95 4.67 1.68 19.30
N GLU A 96 5.97 1.98 19.38
CA GLU A 96 6.52 3.05 20.23
C GLU A 96 6.04 4.45 19.83
N SER A 97 5.79 4.68 18.54
CA SER A 97 5.34 5.97 18.02
C SER A 97 3.87 5.99 17.60
N ASP A 98 3.15 4.88 17.77
CA ASP A 98 1.78 4.70 17.27
C ASP A 98 1.63 5.18 15.80
N THR A 99 2.57 4.77 14.95
CA THR A 99 2.65 5.22 13.56
C THR A 99 2.73 4.01 12.62
N VAL A 100 2.12 4.11 11.46
CA VAL A 100 2.34 3.16 10.37
C VAL A 100 3.44 3.70 9.47
N MET A 101 4.45 2.88 9.23
CA MET A 101 5.52 3.13 8.26
C MET A 101 5.24 2.36 6.97
N ALA A 102 5.23 3.04 5.85
CA ALA A 102 5.28 2.41 4.54
C ALA A 102 6.75 2.16 4.15
N LEU A 103 7.08 0.90 3.93
CA LEU A 103 8.33 0.50 3.31
C LEU A 103 8.16 0.55 1.81
N CYS A 104 8.99 1.32 1.11
CA CYS A 104 8.88 1.53 -0.32
C CYS A 104 10.20 1.21 -1.02
N ASP A 105 10.13 0.46 -2.10
CA ASP A 105 11.26 0.22 -3.00
C ASP A 105 11.43 1.40 -3.93
N GLN A 106 12.56 2.06 -3.86
CA GLN A 106 12.95 3.13 -4.78
C GLN A 106 14.00 2.60 -5.76
N TRP A 107 13.53 2.16 -6.92
CA TRP A 107 14.44 1.67 -7.96
C TRP A 107 15.28 2.80 -8.53
N TRP A 108 16.51 2.47 -8.90
CA TRP A 108 17.37 3.45 -9.55
C TRP A 108 16.79 3.89 -10.89
N ILE A 109 16.33 5.10 -10.92
CA ILE A 109 15.85 5.80 -12.10
C ILE A 109 16.74 7.04 -12.23
N PRO A 110 17.54 7.26 -13.23
CA PRO A 110 17.08 7.36 -14.62
C PRO A 110 17.58 6.29 -15.56
N ASP A 111 18.50 5.48 -15.18
CA ASP A 111 19.10 4.63 -16.18
C ASP A 111 18.99 3.16 -15.83
N ARG A 112 18.14 2.62 -15.19
CA ARG A 112 17.82 1.19 -14.93
C ARG A 112 18.94 0.17 -15.23
N SER A 113 20.07 0.60 -15.72
CA SER A 113 21.24 -0.24 -15.98
C SER A 113 21.93 -0.67 -14.68
N ASP A 114 21.58 -0.01 -13.58
CA ASP A 114 22.29 -0.13 -12.31
C ASP A 114 21.28 -0.30 -11.15
N ILE A 115 20.51 -1.41 -11.17
CA ILE A 115 19.49 -1.72 -10.17
C ILE A 115 20.08 -1.83 -8.77
N GLU A 116 21.35 -2.15 -8.62
CA GLU A 116 22.06 -2.23 -7.35
C GLU A 116 22.19 -0.88 -6.62
N LYS A 117 21.97 0.24 -7.32
CA LYS A 117 21.87 1.58 -6.71
C LYS A 117 20.48 1.89 -6.14
N SER A 118 19.55 0.98 -6.27
CA SER A 118 18.22 1.12 -5.69
C SER A 118 18.27 1.35 -4.18
N ARG A 119 17.30 2.07 -3.68
CA ARG A 119 17.18 2.48 -2.27
C ARG A 119 15.84 2.07 -1.71
N PHE A 120 15.68 2.31 -0.42
CA PHE A 120 14.41 2.22 0.26
C PHE A 120 13.99 3.60 0.77
N LEU A 121 12.69 3.87 0.73
CA LEU A 121 12.09 4.97 1.46
C LEU A 121 11.26 4.40 2.60
N PHE A 122 11.34 5.04 3.74
CA PHE A 122 10.54 4.74 4.93
C PHE A 122 9.64 5.96 5.16
N LEU A 123 8.37 5.85 4.80
CA LEU A 123 7.46 6.98 4.77
C LEU A 123 6.38 6.83 5.84
N PRO A 124 6.11 7.86 6.67
CA PRO A 124 5.02 7.81 7.62
C PRO A 124 3.67 7.86 6.91
N LEU A 125 2.74 7.02 7.38
CA LEU A 125 1.36 6.97 6.93
C LEU A 125 0.45 7.41 8.09
N PHE A 126 -0.44 8.33 7.82
CA PHE A 126 -1.35 8.91 8.79
C PHE A 126 -2.80 8.53 8.47
N LEU A 127 -3.56 8.16 9.50
CA LEU A 127 -4.99 7.95 9.44
C LEU A 127 -5.69 9.04 10.25
N ASP A 128 -6.54 9.82 9.60
CA ASP A 128 -7.51 10.68 10.29
C ASP A 128 -8.68 9.80 10.76
N GLU A 129 -8.75 9.54 12.05
CA GLU A 129 -9.76 8.66 12.65
C GLU A 129 -11.18 9.20 12.50
N THR A 130 -11.35 10.51 12.38
CA THR A 130 -12.68 11.15 12.24
C THR A 130 -13.24 10.95 10.83
N THR A 131 -12.40 11.14 9.82
CA THR A 131 -12.82 11.06 8.42
C THR A 131 -12.51 9.72 7.75
N GLY A 132 -11.65 8.91 8.35
CA GLY A 132 -11.10 7.68 7.78
C GLY A 132 -10.13 7.93 6.62
N LYS A 133 -9.69 9.19 6.41
CA LYS A 133 -8.74 9.53 5.36
C LYS A 133 -7.33 9.09 5.72
N VAL A 134 -6.66 8.54 4.73
CA VAL A 134 -5.25 8.13 4.82
C VAL A 134 -4.41 9.07 3.98
N LYS A 135 -3.22 9.41 4.46
CA LYS A 135 -2.22 10.22 3.76
C LYS A 135 -0.84 9.64 4.03
N MET A 136 -0.01 9.60 3.02
CA MET A 136 1.41 9.33 3.13
C MET A 136 2.19 10.62 2.94
N GLU A 137 3.26 10.84 3.71
CA GLU A 137 4.06 12.06 3.62
C GLU A 137 5.52 11.73 3.33
N TYR A 138 6.12 12.51 2.44
CA TYR A 138 7.56 12.49 2.28
C TYR A 138 8.22 13.24 3.42
N ARG A 139 9.19 12.61 4.06
CA ARG A 139 10.07 13.23 5.04
C ARG A 139 11.50 12.79 4.76
N GLU A 140 12.37 13.75 4.54
CA GLU A 140 13.79 13.45 4.31
C GLU A 140 14.45 12.78 5.54
N LYS A 141 13.99 13.17 6.71
CA LYS A 141 14.36 12.58 8.01
C LYS A 141 13.17 12.56 8.93
N TRP A 142 12.98 11.48 9.63
CA TRP A 142 12.01 11.36 10.71
C TRP A 142 12.44 10.24 11.65
N SER A 143 11.98 10.30 12.90
CA SER A 143 12.26 9.26 13.89
C SER A 143 11.10 8.26 13.92
N PRO A 144 11.37 6.96 13.79
CA PRO A 144 10.35 5.94 13.99
C PRO A 144 9.93 5.78 15.45
N LEU A 145 10.66 6.38 16.36
CA LEU A 145 10.39 6.33 17.81
C LEU A 145 9.58 7.54 18.31
N GLY A 146 9.17 8.43 17.37
CA GLY A 146 8.59 9.71 17.73
C GLY A 146 9.66 10.76 18.05
N GLU A 147 9.26 12.02 18.18
CA GLU A 147 10.14 13.08 18.67
C GLU A 147 10.14 13.11 20.20
#